data_0022e48833c1041568ec5843fef9b3ef
#
_entry.id   0022e48833c1041568ec5843fef9b3ef
#
_cell.length_a   1.000
_cell.length_b   1.000
_cell.length_c   1.000
_cell.angle_alpha   90.00
_cell.angle_beta   90.00
_cell.angle_gamma   90.00
#
_symmetry.space_group_name_H-M   'P 1'
#
loop_
_entity.id
_entity.type
_entity.pdbx_description
1 polymer ?
#
loop_
_entity_poly.entity_id
_entity_poly.type
_entity_poly.pdbx_seq_one_letter_code
_entity_poly.pdbx_strand_id
1 'polypeptide(L)'
;MQNNLFQPHRKVGLIFIPQTMKHLHFIILFLILPLIARAYVPQTGSSVRPRMKVLATEVRDGYECSYIEFSTQKHERVRAYLLTPDGASRSNRLPAVLMLHDHGARFDIGKEKLVKPIAGTLPEGADDHIMKSSQQWIDKNFDGIYFADALAQNGYVVLITDALYWGERSSDDAHRWSELTYSTPETLKENKKTIKELKTKVYEGQREVYDSLQQRGVIWAEKMLRDDMASARLLKSLPYVNHDKIGAFGFSMGAHRCWMLAAFCNEIKCGVALSWMTELDREAEMSASDYSMAIMPMREEMDFGDIGKYLAPKPMLFLSGTTDHLFPKDKVERAYEKLQNHYIKCKDKIQTLFFEGGHHCGKEVQSTITEYFDGHLK
;
A
#
# COMPACT_ATOMS: atom_id res chain seq x y z
N MET A 1 51.94 66.46 19.69
CA MET A 1 50.94 67.53 19.88
C MET A 1 49.66 66.78 20.25
N GLN A 2 49.36 66.72 21.56
CA GLN A 2 48.34 67.53 22.25
C GLN A 2 46.96 67.32 21.60
N ASN A 3 45.88 66.92 22.30
CA ASN A 3 45.45 67.09 23.68
C ASN A 3 44.36 66.11 24.05
N ASN A 4 44.38 65.55 25.20
CA ASN A 4 43.36 65.42 26.26
C ASN A 4 41.95 66.00 26.00
N LEU A 5 40.89 65.27 26.50
CA LEU A 5 40.04 65.74 27.58
C LEU A 5 38.81 64.75 27.84
N PHE A 6 38.81 64.37 29.14
CA PHE A 6 37.62 64.15 30.01
C PHE A 6 36.54 63.11 29.76
N GLN A 7 36.51 62.18 30.71
CA GLN A 7 35.33 61.44 31.19
C GLN A 7 34.24 62.33 31.78
N PRO A 8 33.01 61.85 31.95
CA PRO A 8 32.60 61.49 33.28
C PRO A 8 31.78 60.18 33.40
N HIS A 9 31.91 59.62 34.58
CA HIS A 9 31.21 58.48 35.17
C HIS A 9 29.71 58.50 34.99
N ARG A 10 29.12 57.35 34.58
CA ARG A 10 27.72 57.07 34.80
C ARG A 10 27.56 55.83 35.68
N LYS A 11 26.84 56.11 36.81
CA LYS A 11 26.47 55.16 37.85
C LYS A 11 25.72 53.96 37.29
N VAL A 12 26.13 52.77 37.72
CA VAL A 12 25.39 51.53 37.55
C VAL A 12 24.18 51.55 38.48
N GLY A 13 23.00 51.72 37.97
CA GLY A 13 21.77 51.59 38.73
C GLY A 13 21.43 50.11 38.85
N LEU A 14 21.43 49.58 40.08
CA LEU A 14 20.85 48.28 40.40
C LEU A 14 19.34 48.31 40.06
N ILE A 15 18.94 47.54 39.07
CA ILE A 15 17.51 47.29 38.79
C ILE A 15 17.05 46.23 39.79
N PHE A 16 16.23 46.63 40.76
CA PHE A 16 15.48 45.73 41.63
C PHE A 16 14.45 44.98 40.80
N ILE A 17 14.62 43.67 40.60
CA ILE A 17 13.61 42.81 40.00
C ILE A 17 12.61 42.41 41.10
N PRO A 18 11.32 42.75 40.99
CA PRO A 18 10.33 42.40 42.01
C PRO A 18 10.20 40.89 42.14
N GLN A 19 10.08 40.39 43.35
CA GLN A 19 9.98 38.97 43.73
C GLN A 19 8.78 38.24 43.05
N THR A 20 7.83 38.98 42.55
CA THR A 20 6.62 38.46 41.82
C THR A 20 6.91 37.88 40.45
N MET A 21 8.07 38.16 39.83
CA MET A 21 8.41 37.57 38.52
C MET A 21 9.01 36.17 38.59
N LYS A 22 9.43 35.69 39.77
CA LYS A 22 9.98 34.33 39.91
C LYS A 22 8.91 33.23 39.77
N HIS A 23 7.67 33.53 40.06
CA HIS A 23 6.56 32.55 39.90
C HIS A 23 6.01 32.48 38.48
N LEU A 24 6.17 33.51 37.65
CA LEU A 24 5.70 33.52 36.27
C LEU A 24 6.55 32.64 35.35
N HIS A 25 7.86 32.54 35.62
CA HIS A 25 8.75 31.64 34.85
C HIS A 25 8.48 30.15 35.12
N PHE A 26 8.06 29.80 36.34
CA PHE A 26 7.67 28.42 36.67
C PHE A 26 6.34 28.02 36.08
N ILE A 27 5.38 28.93 35.94
CA ILE A 27 4.07 28.68 35.34
C ILE A 27 4.19 28.57 33.82
N ILE A 28 5.06 29.35 33.18
CA ILE A 28 5.31 29.24 31.73
C ILE A 28 6.06 27.94 31.40
N LEU A 29 7.00 27.50 32.27
CA LEU A 29 7.69 26.22 32.09
C LEU A 29 6.78 25.01 32.28
N PHE A 30 5.71 25.10 33.10
CA PHE A 30 4.71 24.03 33.30
C PHE A 30 3.61 24.02 32.24
N LEU A 31 3.37 25.14 31.51
CA LEU A 31 2.43 25.20 30.38
C LEU A 31 3.07 24.81 29.05
N ILE A 32 4.39 24.61 28.98
CA ILE A 32 5.11 24.13 27.79
C ILE A 32 5.32 22.59 27.83
N LEU A 33 4.98 21.93 28.96
CA LEU A 33 4.98 20.48 29.09
C LEU A 33 3.54 19.99 29.30
N PRO A 34 2.82 19.52 28.31
CA PRO A 34 3.14 18.46 27.39
C PRO A 34 2.67 18.74 25.96
N LEU A 35 3.48 19.17 25.06
CA LEU A 35 3.36 18.62 23.71
C LEU A 35 3.82 17.16 23.81
N ILE A 36 2.99 16.30 24.39
CA ILE A 36 3.09 14.86 24.18
C ILE A 36 3.12 14.74 22.67
N ALA A 37 4.26 14.37 22.11
CA ALA A 37 4.39 14.05 20.72
C ALA A 37 3.28 13.02 20.43
N ARG A 38 2.16 13.49 19.84
CA ARG A 38 1.12 12.57 19.41
C ARG A 38 1.76 11.74 18.31
N ALA A 39 1.81 10.43 18.52
CA ALA A 39 2.28 9.52 17.50
C ALA A 39 1.62 9.87 16.16
N TYR A 40 2.44 9.99 15.13
CA TYR A 40 1.95 10.32 13.81
C TYR A 40 0.90 9.32 13.36
N VAL A 41 -0.24 9.81 12.92
CA VAL A 41 -1.32 9.01 12.34
C VAL A 41 -1.54 9.51 10.92
N PRO A 42 -1.51 8.62 9.92
CA PRO A 42 -1.74 8.99 8.53
C PRO A 42 -3.05 9.74 8.32
N GLN A 43 -3.04 10.73 7.44
CA GLN A 43 -4.24 11.47 7.10
C GLN A 43 -5.18 10.62 6.23
N THR A 44 -6.19 10.03 6.84
CA THR A 44 -7.12 9.08 6.21
C THR A 44 -8.47 9.70 5.83
N GLY A 45 -8.66 10.97 6.12
CA GLY A 45 -9.93 11.69 5.90
C GLY A 45 -10.34 11.74 4.43
N SER A 46 -11.37 10.99 4.06
CA SER A 46 -12.13 11.17 2.81
C SER A 46 -13.61 11.00 3.11
N SER A 47 -14.38 12.04 2.82
CA SER A 47 -15.84 12.04 2.95
C SER A 47 -16.57 11.57 1.69
N VAL A 48 -15.85 11.18 0.66
CA VAL A 48 -16.43 10.79 -0.63
C VAL A 48 -17.06 9.41 -0.50
N ARG A 49 -18.38 9.34 -0.76
CA ARG A 49 -19.06 8.05 -0.95
C ARG A 49 -18.70 7.53 -2.34
N PRO A 50 -18.05 6.35 -2.45
CA PRO A 50 -17.70 5.82 -3.75
C PRO A 50 -18.92 5.64 -4.64
N ARG A 51 -18.89 6.19 -5.86
CA ARG A 51 -19.89 5.96 -6.89
C ARG A 51 -19.24 5.12 -7.98
N MET A 52 -19.84 3.98 -8.26
CA MET A 52 -19.34 3.01 -9.22
C MET A 52 -20.11 3.11 -10.53
N LYS A 53 -19.40 2.95 -11.65
CA LYS A 53 -19.95 2.73 -13.00
C LYS A 53 -19.33 1.46 -13.55
N VAL A 54 -20.12 0.53 -14.04
CA VAL A 54 -19.65 -0.64 -14.79
C VAL A 54 -19.35 -0.20 -16.22
N LEU A 55 -18.17 -0.53 -16.72
CA LEU A 55 -17.69 -0.20 -18.05
C LEU A 55 -17.79 -1.41 -18.99
N ALA A 56 -17.47 -2.60 -18.49
CA ALA A 56 -17.57 -3.88 -19.22
C ALA A 56 -17.78 -5.03 -18.23
N THR A 57 -18.26 -6.15 -18.72
CA THR A 57 -18.51 -7.35 -17.91
C THR A 57 -18.21 -8.59 -18.74
N GLU A 58 -17.61 -9.61 -18.13
CA GLU A 58 -17.35 -10.92 -18.68
C GLU A 58 -17.82 -11.99 -17.69
N VAL A 59 -18.67 -12.90 -18.15
CA VAL A 59 -19.08 -14.07 -17.36
C VAL A 59 -18.00 -15.13 -17.44
N ARG A 60 -17.56 -15.62 -16.30
CA ARG A 60 -16.52 -16.64 -16.14
C ARG A 60 -17.08 -17.83 -15.36
N ASP A 61 -16.31 -18.90 -15.25
CA ASP A 61 -16.73 -20.10 -14.55
C ASP A 61 -16.94 -19.84 -13.03
N GLY A 62 -18.21 -19.76 -12.63
CA GLY A 62 -18.63 -19.55 -11.24
C GLY A 62 -18.65 -18.09 -10.75
N TYR A 63 -18.37 -17.09 -11.61
CA TYR A 63 -18.42 -15.69 -11.23
C TYR A 63 -18.52 -14.75 -12.44
N GLU A 64 -18.92 -13.51 -12.17
CA GLU A 64 -18.87 -12.40 -13.12
C GLU A 64 -17.65 -11.52 -12.82
N CYS A 65 -16.86 -11.17 -13.83
CA CYS A 65 -15.78 -10.19 -13.77
C CYS A 65 -16.26 -8.89 -14.41
N SER A 66 -16.37 -7.83 -13.62
CA SER A 66 -16.76 -6.50 -14.07
C SER A 66 -15.56 -5.55 -14.06
N TYR A 67 -15.31 -4.88 -15.18
CA TYR A 67 -14.40 -3.72 -15.24
C TYR A 67 -15.18 -2.47 -14.88
N ILE A 68 -14.76 -1.80 -13.82
CA ILE A 68 -15.50 -0.70 -13.21
C ILE A 68 -14.64 0.56 -13.08
N GLU A 69 -15.31 1.69 -13.01
CA GLU A 69 -14.73 2.97 -12.59
C GLU A 69 -15.45 3.48 -11.35
N PHE A 70 -14.72 3.95 -10.35
CA PHE A 70 -15.33 4.55 -9.16
C PHE A 70 -14.50 5.73 -8.61
N SER A 71 -15.13 6.58 -7.81
CA SER A 71 -14.49 7.73 -7.19
C SER A 71 -13.78 7.35 -5.88
N THR A 72 -12.50 7.69 -5.78
CA THR A 72 -11.70 7.53 -4.53
C THR A 72 -11.69 8.81 -3.71
N GLN A 73 -11.64 9.97 -4.37
CA GLN A 73 -11.69 11.29 -3.79
C GLN A 73 -12.52 12.23 -4.68
N LYS A 74 -12.76 13.46 -4.21
CA LYS A 74 -13.43 14.47 -5.03
C LYS A 74 -12.62 14.73 -6.30
N HIS A 75 -13.23 14.53 -7.46
CA HIS A 75 -12.61 14.66 -8.79
C HIS A 75 -11.52 13.62 -9.13
N GLU A 76 -11.36 12.59 -8.31
CA GLU A 76 -10.46 11.48 -8.63
C GLU A 76 -11.24 10.19 -8.84
N ARG A 77 -10.89 9.48 -9.90
CA ARG A 77 -11.47 8.18 -10.24
C ARG A 77 -10.38 7.18 -10.50
N VAL A 78 -10.66 5.92 -10.15
CA VAL A 78 -9.80 4.78 -10.47
C VAL A 78 -10.63 3.71 -11.14
N ARG A 79 -9.96 2.94 -11.97
CA ARG A 79 -10.53 1.75 -12.58
C ARG A 79 -10.10 0.51 -11.82
N ALA A 80 -10.96 -0.49 -11.83
CA ALA A 80 -10.79 -1.69 -11.03
C ALA A 80 -11.44 -2.89 -11.73
N TYR A 81 -11.03 -4.09 -11.32
CA TYR A 81 -11.82 -5.31 -11.55
C TYR A 81 -12.57 -5.67 -10.29
N LEU A 82 -13.86 -5.91 -10.43
CA LEU A 82 -14.76 -6.41 -9.39
C LEU A 82 -15.25 -7.79 -9.83
N LEU A 83 -14.88 -8.83 -9.08
CA LEU A 83 -15.28 -10.20 -9.32
C LEU A 83 -16.39 -10.56 -8.35
N THR A 84 -17.52 -11.00 -8.86
CA THR A 84 -18.72 -11.30 -8.08
C THR A 84 -19.14 -12.75 -8.31
N PRO A 85 -19.00 -13.64 -7.30
CA PRO A 85 -19.42 -15.04 -7.42
C PRO A 85 -20.90 -15.17 -7.78
N ASP A 86 -21.23 -16.25 -8.49
CA ASP A 86 -22.60 -16.60 -8.81
C ASP A 86 -23.47 -16.75 -7.55
N GLY A 87 -24.72 -16.34 -7.64
CA GLY A 87 -25.64 -16.41 -6.51
C GLY A 87 -25.48 -15.30 -5.46
N ALA A 88 -24.50 -14.39 -5.62
CA ALA A 88 -24.36 -13.21 -4.77
C ALA A 88 -25.62 -12.32 -4.88
N SER A 89 -26.24 -11.99 -3.74
CA SER A 89 -27.48 -11.18 -3.73
C SER A 89 -27.67 -10.49 -2.38
N ARG A 90 -28.69 -9.65 -2.28
CA ARG A 90 -29.07 -9.03 -0.97
C ARG A 90 -29.46 -10.05 0.08
N SER A 91 -30.04 -11.18 -0.33
CA SER A 91 -30.43 -12.29 0.54
C SER A 91 -29.29 -13.29 0.80
N ASN A 92 -28.29 -13.32 -0.09
CA ASN A 92 -27.10 -14.17 0.03
C ASN A 92 -25.85 -13.27 -0.06
N ARG A 93 -25.48 -12.63 1.05
CA ARG A 93 -24.32 -11.75 1.11
C ARG A 93 -23.07 -12.57 1.33
N LEU A 94 -22.09 -12.36 0.46
CA LEU A 94 -20.82 -13.07 0.46
C LEU A 94 -19.71 -12.28 1.19
N PRO A 95 -18.68 -12.97 1.71
CA PRO A 95 -17.47 -12.33 2.17
C PRO A 95 -16.74 -11.65 1.01
N ALA A 96 -15.89 -10.67 1.32
CA ALA A 96 -15.13 -9.95 0.30
C ALA A 96 -13.65 -9.83 0.65
N VAL A 97 -12.80 -9.74 -0.38
CA VAL A 97 -11.36 -9.48 -0.25
C VAL A 97 -10.96 -8.33 -1.16
N LEU A 98 -10.33 -7.30 -0.57
CA LEU A 98 -9.62 -6.27 -1.32
C LEU A 98 -8.20 -6.75 -1.57
N MET A 99 -7.80 -6.87 -2.84
CA MET A 99 -6.46 -7.34 -3.20
C MET A 99 -5.58 -6.19 -3.67
N LEU A 100 -4.36 -6.16 -3.18
CA LEU A 100 -3.39 -5.08 -3.37
C LEU A 100 -2.13 -5.66 -4.05
N HIS A 101 -1.88 -5.22 -5.30
CA HIS A 101 -0.78 -5.73 -6.11
C HIS A 101 0.60 -5.26 -5.64
N ASP A 102 1.63 -6.00 -6.02
CA ASP A 102 3.03 -5.75 -5.74
C ASP A 102 3.64 -4.61 -6.59
N HIS A 103 4.84 -4.18 -6.20
CA HIS A 103 5.65 -3.24 -6.97
C HIS A 103 6.19 -3.88 -8.26
N GLY A 104 6.96 -4.95 -8.11
CA GLY A 104 7.52 -5.80 -9.15
C GLY A 104 8.40 -5.12 -10.18
N ALA A 105 8.67 -3.81 -10.08
CA ALA A 105 9.27 -2.98 -11.14
C ALA A 105 8.59 -3.17 -12.52
N ARG A 106 7.29 -3.46 -12.50
CA ARG A 106 6.41 -3.63 -13.65
C ARG A 106 5.28 -2.62 -13.53
N PHE A 107 5.48 -1.47 -14.17
CA PHE A 107 4.60 -0.31 -14.05
C PHE A 107 3.51 -0.29 -15.12
N ASP A 108 3.68 -1.07 -16.17
CA ASP A 108 2.71 -1.27 -17.25
C ASP A 108 1.45 -2.03 -16.81
N ILE A 109 1.54 -2.80 -15.73
CA ILE A 109 0.46 -3.57 -15.12
C ILE A 109 0.38 -3.29 -13.62
N GLY A 110 -0.80 -3.29 -13.09
CA GLY A 110 -1.10 -3.16 -11.66
C GLY A 110 -2.07 -4.23 -11.21
N LYS A 111 -3.37 -4.01 -11.35
CA LYS A 111 -4.44 -4.97 -11.07
C LYS A 111 -4.32 -6.26 -11.89
N GLU A 112 -3.77 -6.17 -13.09
CA GLU A 112 -3.53 -7.31 -14.00
C GLU A 112 -2.45 -8.29 -13.49
N LYS A 113 -1.76 -7.95 -12.39
CA LYS A 113 -0.86 -8.85 -11.65
C LYS A 113 -1.60 -9.87 -10.77
N LEU A 114 -2.91 -9.72 -10.60
CA LEU A 114 -3.71 -10.53 -9.68
C LEU A 114 -4.96 -11.13 -10.35
N VAL A 115 -5.47 -10.48 -11.40
CA VAL A 115 -6.70 -10.85 -12.10
C VAL A 115 -6.45 -11.00 -13.59
N LYS A 116 -7.09 -11.96 -14.23
CA LYS A 116 -7.08 -12.08 -15.69
C LYS A 116 -7.83 -10.89 -16.30
N PRO A 117 -7.19 -10.07 -17.15
CA PRO A 117 -7.86 -8.93 -17.75
C PRO A 117 -9.03 -9.35 -18.66
N ILE A 118 -10.02 -8.46 -18.80
CA ILE A 118 -11.09 -8.62 -19.80
C ILE A 118 -10.57 -8.06 -21.12
N ALA A 119 -10.58 -8.86 -22.18
CA ALA A 119 -10.19 -8.42 -23.51
C ALA A 119 -11.07 -7.26 -23.99
N GLY A 120 -10.48 -6.28 -24.68
CA GLY A 120 -11.17 -5.10 -25.18
C GLY A 120 -11.48 -4.01 -24.13
N THR A 121 -11.03 -4.17 -22.88
CA THR A 121 -11.19 -3.14 -21.84
C THR A 121 -9.94 -2.30 -21.63
N LEU A 122 -8.83 -2.73 -22.17
CA LEU A 122 -7.56 -2.03 -22.09
C LEU A 122 -7.51 -0.86 -23.09
N PRO A 123 -6.60 0.10 -22.94
CA PRO A 123 -6.44 1.17 -23.92
C PRO A 123 -6.29 0.63 -25.36
N GLU A 124 -6.77 1.36 -26.33
CA GLU A 124 -6.72 0.96 -27.75
C GLU A 124 -5.30 0.53 -28.16
N GLY A 125 -5.16 -0.66 -28.74
CA GLY A 125 -3.87 -1.24 -29.11
C GLY A 125 -3.07 -1.86 -27.95
N ALA A 126 -3.54 -1.75 -26.71
CA ALA A 126 -2.81 -2.25 -25.53
C ALA A 126 -3.12 -3.71 -25.18
N ASP A 127 -4.22 -4.29 -25.70
CA ASP A 127 -4.67 -5.63 -25.32
C ASP A 127 -3.56 -6.69 -25.40
N ASP A 128 -2.86 -6.78 -26.55
CA ASP A 128 -1.85 -7.82 -26.76
C ASP A 128 -0.67 -7.72 -25.79
N HIS A 129 -0.10 -6.54 -25.61
CA HIS A 129 1.10 -6.42 -24.79
C HIS A 129 0.80 -6.45 -23.29
N ILE A 130 -0.32 -5.90 -22.83
CA ILE A 130 -0.74 -5.98 -21.42
C ILE A 130 -1.14 -7.41 -21.05
N MET A 131 -1.88 -8.12 -21.92
CA MET A 131 -2.22 -9.54 -21.71
C MET A 131 -0.97 -10.41 -21.60
N LYS A 132 0.02 -10.23 -22.48
CA LYS A 132 1.31 -10.95 -22.42
C LYS A 132 2.11 -10.60 -21.17
N SER A 133 2.13 -9.32 -20.81
CA SER A 133 2.79 -8.81 -19.60
C SER A 133 2.18 -9.43 -18.34
N SER A 134 0.86 -9.43 -18.24
CA SER A 134 0.09 -10.04 -17.15
C SER A 134 0.37 -11.54 -17.05
N GLN A 135 0.23 -12.28 -18.15
CA GLN A 135 0.47 -13.73 -18.17
C GLN A 135 1.89 -14.08 -17.71
N GLN A 136 2.90 -13.39 -18.25
CA GLN A 136 4.28 -13.62 -17.83
C GLN A 136 4.49 -13.32 -16.33
N TRP A 137 3.79 -12.31 -15.80
CA TRP A 137 3.86 -12.01 -14.38
C TRP A 137 3.27 -13.12 -13.52
N ILE A 138 2.10 -13.61 -13.90
CA ILE A 138 1.37 -14.69 -13.24
C ILE A 138 2.17 -16.00 -13.30
N ASP A 139 2.71 -16.36 -14.46
CA ASP A 139 3.52 -17.57 -14.61
C ASP A 139 4.75 -17.53 -13.70
N LYS A 140 5.38 -16.37 -13.59
CA LYS A 140 6.62 -16.22 -12.81
C LYS A 140 6.38 -16.17 -11.30
N ASN A 141 5.34 -15.51 -10.83
CA ASN A 141 5.21 -15.13 -9.43
C ASN A 141 4.01 -15.78 -8.72
N PHE A 142 3.09 -16.44 -9.48
CA PHE A 142 1.85 -17.00 -8.97
C PHE A 142 1.57 -18.43 -9.49
N ASP A 143 2.59 -19.13 -10.00
CA ASP A 143 2.48 -20.50 -10.57
C ASP A 143 1.38 -20.63 -11.64
N GLY A 144 1.21 -19.61 -12.47
CA GLY A 144 0.21 -19.58 -13.54
C GLY A 144 -1.23 -19.32 -13.07
N ILE A 145 -1.45 -19.02 -11.79
CA ILE A 145 -2.79 -18.85 -11.20
C ILE A 145 -3.09 -17.37 -10.99
N TYR A 146 -4.13 -16.85 -11.61
CA TYR A 146 -4.72 -15.56 -11.28
C TYR A 146 -5.43 -15.66 -9.93
N PHE A 147 -4.76 -15.23 -8.86
CA PHE A 147 -5.24 -15.48 -7.50
C PHE A 147 -6.57 -14.80 -7.17
N ALA A 148 -6.88 -13.66 -7.78
CA ALA A 148 -8.18 -13.01 -7.62
C ALA A 148 -9.32 -13.85 -8.21
N ASP A 149 -9.08 -14.44 -9.39
CA ASP A 149 -10.02 -15.34 -10.05
C ASP A 149 -10.25 -16.60 -9.21
N ALA A 150 -9.19 -17.18 -8.64
CA ALA A 150 -9.28 -18.33 -7.74
C ALA A 150 -10.08 -18.02 -6.46
N LEU A 151 -9.90 -16.84 -5.87
CA LEU A 151 -10.71 -16.42 -4.70
C LEU A 151 -12.18 -16.19 -5.07
N ALA A 152 -12.47 -15.65 -6.27
CA ALA A 152 -13.84 -15.49 -6.72
C ALA A 152 -14.52 -16.84 -6.91
N GLN A 153 -13.86 -17.82 -7.52
CA GLN A 153 -14.33 -19.20 -7.63
C GLN A 153 -14.54 -19.85 -6.26
N ASN A 154 -13.78 -19.45 -5.24
CA ASN A 154 -13.95 -19.90 -3.86
C ASN A 154 -15.03 -19.09 -3.08
N GLY A 155 -15.85 -18.28 -3.75
CA GLY A 155 -17.02 -17.62 -3.18
C GLY A 155 -16.75 -16.28 -2.52
N TYR A 156 -15.62 -15.62 -2.81
CA TYR A 156 -15.33 -14.27 -2.36
C TYR A 156 -15.70 -13.22 -3.41
N VAL A 157 -16.33 -12.14 -3.00
CA VAL A 157 -16.34 -10.92 -3.82
C VAL A 157 -14.96 -10.31 -3.78
N VAL A 158 -14.32 -10.08 -4.93
CA VAL A 158 -12.93 -9.60 -4.99
C VAL A 158 -12.88 -8.25 -5.71
N LEU A 159 -12.16 -7.29 -5.13
CA LEU A 159 -11.90 -5.99 -5.76
C LEU A 159 -10.40 -5.77 -5.87
N ILE A 160 -9.95 -5.34 -7.06
CA ILE A 160 -8.55 -5.05 -7.34
C ILE A 160 -8.43 -3.70 -8.04
N THR A 161 -7.53 -2.82 -7.55
CA THR A 161 -7.28 -1.49 -8.12
C THR A 161 -5.80 -1.29 -8.40
N ASP A 162 -5.49 -0.38 -9.34
CA ASP A 162 -4.13 0.07 -9.56
C ASP A 162 -3.68 1.04 -8.46
N ALA A 163 -2.49 0.84 -7.93
CA ALA A 163 -1.78 1.87 -7.18
C ALA A 163 -1.42 3.04 -8.11
N LEU A 164 -1.27 4.23 -7.55
CA LEU A 164 -0.76 5.39 -8.30
C LEU A 164 0.62 5.05 -8.87
N TYR A 165 0.83 5.26 -10.15
CA TYR A 165 2.03 4.95 -10.92
C TYR A 165 2.13 3.49 -11.41
N TRP A 166 1.06 2.69 -11.34
CA TRP A 166 0.98 1.34 -11.91
C TRP A 166 -0.25 1.19 -12.79
N GLY A 167 -0.17 0.26 -13.76
CA GLY A 167 -1.27 -0.06 -14.67
C GLY A 167 -1.75 1.17 -15.43
N GLU A 168 -3.04 1.39 -15.46
CA GLU A 168 -3.64 2.54 -16.14
C GLU A 168 -3.33 3.91 -15.49
N ARG A 169 -2.74 3.90 -14.30
CA ARG A 169 -2.30 5.11 -13.58
C ARG A 169 -0.80 5.38 -13.76
N SER A 170 -0.15 4.62 -14.63
CA SER A 170 1.29 4.76 -14.93
C SER A 170 1.56 5.85 -15.97
N SER A 171 2.83 5.97 -16.36
CA SER A 171 3.28 6.91 -17.38
C SER A 171 3.18 6.31 -18.77
N ASP A 172 3.12 7.16 -19.80
CA ASP A 172 3.18 6.75 -21.21
C ASP A 172 4.47 5.96 -21.52
N ASP A 173 5.57 6.28 -20.86
CA ASP A 173 6.84 5.55 -20.99
C ASP A 173 6.72 4.09 -20.53
N ALA A 174 5.92 3.80 -19.48
CA ALA A 174 5.68 2.45 -19.02
C ALA A 174 4.85 1.64 -20.03
N HIS A 175 3.83 2.26 -20.62
CA HIS A 175 3.04 1.64 -21.68
C HIS A 175 3.87 1.43 -22.95
N ARG A 176 4.67 2.40 -23.33
CA ARG A 176 5.60 2.27 -24.47
C ARG A 176 6.65 1.18 -24.24
N TRP A 177 7.18 1.07 -23.02
CA TRP A 177 8.07 -0.02 -22.65
C TRP A 177 7.41 -1.39 -22.85
N SER A 178 6.18 -1.55 -22.42
CA SER A 178 5.40 -2.78 -22.55
C SER A 178 5.13 -3.12 -24.03
N GLU A 179 4.66 -2.16 -24.81
CA GLU A 179 4.41 -2.31 -26.24
C GLU A 179 5.64 -2.83 -26.97
N LEU A 180 6.81 -2.22 -26.75
CA LEU A 180 8.05 -2.64 -27.39
C LEU A 180 8.57 -3.99 -26.87
N THR A 181 8.40 -4.27 -25.57
CA THR A 181 8.89 -5.50 -24.94
C THR A 181 8.11 -6.73 -25.41
N TYR A 182 6.82 -6.59 -25.64
CA TYR A 182 5.91 -7.69 -26.04
C TYR A 182 5.52 -7.65 -27.52
N SER A 183 6.27 -6.90 -28.34
CA SER A 183 6.13 -6.79 -29.78
C SER A 183 6.65 -8.05 -30.52
N THR A 184 6.75 -7.98 -31.84
CA THR A 184 7.37 -9.05 -32.62
C THR A 184 8.87 -9.21 -32.31
N PRO A 185 9.47 -10.39 -32.57
CA PRO A 185 10.91 -10.60 -32.36
C PRO A 185 11.81 -9.59 -33.08
N GLU A 186 11.40 -9.16 -34.27
CA GLU A 186 12.10 -8.17 -35.07
C GLU A 186 12.08 -6.80 -34.39
N THR A 187 10.89 -6.31 -34.03
CA THR A 187 10.69 -5.03 -33.32
C THR A 187 11.41 -5.02 -31.99
N LEU A 188 11.34 -6.11 -31.22
CA LEU A 188 12.05 -6.29 -29.96
C LEU A 188 13.57 -6.16 -30.16
N LYS A 189 14.12 -6.83 -31.19
CA LYS A 189 15.55 -6.79 -31.51
C LYS A 189 16.03 -5.39 -31.86
N GLU A 190 15.27 -4.67 -32.70
CA GLU A 190 15.58 -3.31 -33.15
C GLU A 190 15.53 -2.30 -32.00
N ASN A 191 14.65 -2.51 -31.01
CA ASN A 191 14.39 -1.56 -29.94
C ASN A 191 15.05 -1.92 -28.60
N LYS A 192 15.98 -2.87 -28.53
CA LYS A 192 16.65 -3.30 -27.28
C LYS A 192 17.19 -2.16 -26.43
N LYS A 193 17.82 -1.16 -27.07
CA LYS A 193 18.38 0.00 -26.36
C LYS A 193 17.27 0.88 -25.78
N THR A 194 16.27 1.21 -26.57
CA THR A 194 15.11 2.00 -26.16
C THR A 194 14.33 1.33 -25.03
N ILE A 195 14.12 0.02 -25.11
CA ILE A 195 13.46 -0.77 -24.04
C ILE A 195 14.23 -0.67 -22.72
N LYS A 196 15.57 -0.78 -22.78
CA LYS A 196 16.40 -0.63 -21.58
C LYS A 196 16.32 0.79 -21.00
N GLU A 197 16.39 1.81 -21.85
CA GLU A 197 16.28 3.21 -21.45
C GLU A 197 14.92 3.53 -20.84
N LEU A 198 13.84 3.11 -21.46
CA LEU A 198 12.47 3.26 -20.94
C LEU A 198 12.32 2.58 -19.58
N LYS A 199 12.81 1.34 -19.43
CA LYS A 199 12.75 0.61 -18.15
C LYS A 199 13.45 1.38 -17.04
N THR A 200 14.64 1.90 -17.31
CA THR A 200 15.41 2.71 -16.36
C THR A 200 14.67 4.01 -16.03
N LYS A 201 14.22 4.74 -17.06
CA LYS A 201 13.50 6.01 -16.92
C LYS A 201 12.24 5.85 -16.06
N VAL A 202 11.42 4.83 -16.32
CA VAL A 202 10.20 4.57 -15.55
C VAL A 202 10.53 4.21 -14.09
N TYR A 203 11.57 3.40 -13.87
CA TYR A 203 11.98 3.03 -12.52
C TYR A 203 12.49 4.22 -11.71
N GLU A 204 13.34 5.05 -12.30
CA GLU A 204 13.89 6.27 -11.67
C GLU A 204 12.86 7.39 -11.54
N GLY A 205 11.90 7.47 -12.45
CA GLY A 205 10.80 8.44 -12.45
C GLY A 205 9.91 8.39 -11.20
N GLN A 206 10.00 7.33 -10.40
CA GLN A 206 9.35 7.28 -9.09
C GLN A 206 9.81 8.41 -8.17
N ARG A 207 11.07 8.82 -8.26
CA ARG A 207 11.59 9.95 -7.49
C ARG A 207 10.91 11.24 -7.89
N GLU A 208 10.73 11.48 -9.17
CA GLU A 208 10.06 12.70 -9.69
C GLU A 208 8.59 12.76 -9.20
N VAL A 209 7.90 11.63 -9.21
CA VAL A 209 6.53 11.53 -8.67
C VAL A 209 6.51 11.85 -7.17
N TYR A 210 7.43 11.25 -6.41
CA TYR A 210 7.57 11.50 -4.98
C TYR A 210 7.83 12.97 -4.69
N ASP A 211 8.84 13.58 -5.34
CA ASP A 211 9.20 14.98 -5.14
C ASP A 211 8.03 15.91 -5.51
N SER A 212 7.36 15.64 -6.63
CA SER A 212 6.17 16.40 -7.08
C SER A 212 5.01 16.33 -6.10
N LEU A 213 4.77 15.17 -5.49
CA LEU A 213 3.74 15.00 -4.46
C LEU A 213 4.13 15.75 -3.18
N GLN A 214 5.37 15.62 -2.73
CA GLN A 214 5.91 16.32 -1.55
C GLN A 214 5.80 17.84 -1.68
N GLN A 215 6.14 18.41 -2.84
CA GLN A 215 5.99 19.85 -3.10
C GLN A 215 4.54 20.34 -2.96
N ARG A 216 3.57 19.45 -3.16
CA ARG A 216 2.13 19.70 -2.96
C ARG A 216 1.62 19.36 -1.56
N GLY A 217 2.52 18.98 -0.64
CA GLY A 217 2.17 18.54 0.71
C GLY A 217 1.44 17.19 0.75
N VAL A 218 1.63 16.36 -0.26
CA VAL A 218 1.01 15.04 -0.37
C VAL A 218 2.03 13.94 -0.13
N ILE A 219 1.80 13.09 0.85
CA ILE A 219 2.59 11.87 1.06
C ILE A 219 2.03 10.78 0.15
N TRP A 220 2.87 10.20 -0.70
CA TRP A 220 2.44 9.20 -1.70
C TRP A 220 1.77 7.98 -1.06
N ALA A 221 2.40 7.39 -0.05
CA ALA A 221 1.84 6.24 0.67
C ALA A 221 0.47 6.54 1.30
N GLU A 222 0.26 7.75 1.83
CA GLU A 222 -1.05 8.15 2.36
C GLU A 222 -2.10 8.35 1.27
N LYS A 223 -1.68 8.86 0.10
CA LYS A 223 -2.58 8.95 -1.04
C LYS A 223 -3.05 7.57 -1.47
N MET A 224 -2.15 6.59 -1.55
CA MET A 224 -2.52 5.20 -1.85
C MET A 224 -3.42 4.62 -0.74
N LEU A 225 -3.10 4.85 0.53
CA LEU A 225 -3.94 4.41 1.65
C LEU A 225 -5.37 4.98 1.55
N ARG A 226 -5.53 6.26 1.17
CA ARG A 226 -6.86 6.85 0.95
C ARG A 226 -7.62 6.19 -0.20
N ASP A 227 -6.94 5.84 -1.29
CA ASP A 227 -7.53 5.13 -2.44
C ASP A 227 -7.95 3.71 -2.03
N ASP A 228 -7.10 3.00 -1.25
CA ASP A 228 -7.40 1.66 -0.73
C ASP A 228 -8.58 1.68 0.26
N MET A 229 -8.66 2.68 1.13
CA MET A 229 -9.81 2.87 2.02
C MET A 229 -11.09 3.19 1.25
N ALA A 230 -11.01 3.93 0.14
CA ALA A 230 -12.17 4.16 -0.74
C ALA A 230 -12.62 2.85 -1.40
N SER A 231 -11.68 1.99 -1.79
CA SER A 231 -11.95 0.65 -2.32
C SER A 231 -12.65 -0.26 -1.28
N ALA A 232 -12.18 -0.25 -0.03
CA ALA A 232 -12.83 -0.98 1.08
C ALA A 232 -14.26 -0.45 1.34
N ARG A 233 -14.46 0.87 1.31
CA ARG A 233 -15.80 1.48 1.42
C ARG A 233 -16.70 1.14 0.24
N LEU A 234 -16.15 1.02 -0.98
CA LEU A 234 -16.91 0.54 -2.13
C LEU A 234 -17.42 -0.88 -1.88
N LEU A 235 -16.54 -1.82 -1.51
CA LEU A 235 -16.95 -3.19 -1.16
C LEU A 235 -18.05 -3.20 -0.11
N LYS A 236 -17.90 -2.45 0.97
CA LYS A 236 -18.92 -2.34 2.02
C LYS A 236 -20.25 -1.78 1.50
N SER A 237 -20.24 -0.95 0.47
CA SER A 237 -21.47 -0.35 -0.09
C SER A 237 -22.24 -1.30 -0.99
N LEU A 238 -21.64 -2.40 -1.44
CA LEU A 238 -22.28 -3.35 -2.33
C LEU A 238 -23.35 -4.17 -1.59
N PRO A 239 -24.57 -4.28 -2.12
CA PRO A 239 -25.70 -4.88 -1.40
C PRO A 239 -25.55 -6.38 -1.16
N TYR A 240 -24.68 -7.04 -1.91
CA TYR A 240 -24.39 -8.47 -1.85
C TYR A 240 -23.10 -8.81 -1.11
N VAL A 241 -22.42 -7.83 -0.52
CA VAL A 241 -21.25 -8.03 0.34
C VAL A 241 -21.68 -8.07 1.81
N ASN A 242 -21.16 -9.03 2.57
CA ASN A 242 -21.28 -9.05 4.01
C ASN A 242 -20.32 -8.03 4.62
N HIS A 243 -20.85 -6.96 5.20
CA HIS A 243 -20.08 -5.81 5.69
C HIS A 243 -19.14 -6.15 6.86
N ASP A 244 -19.41 -7.25 7.56
CA ASP A 244 -18.59 -7.72 8.69
C ASP A 244 -17.55 -8.77 8.27
N LYS A 245 -17.51 -9.10 6.99
CA LYS A 245 -16.66 -10.14 6.40
C LYS A 245 -15.85 -9.60 5.20
N ILE A 246 -15.10 -8.51 5.42
CA ILE A 246 -14.24 -7.90 4.42
C ILE A 246 -12.78 -8.03 4.87
N GLY A 247 -11.99 -8.78 4.11
CA GLY A 247 -10.54 -8.93 4.30
C GLY A 247 -9.71 -8.10 3.33
N ALA A 248 -8.42 -8.06 3.58
CA ALA A 248 -7.44 -7.50 2.65
C ALA A 248 -6.29 -8.48 2.43
N PHE A 249 -5.83 -8.59 1.19
CA PHE A 249 -4.61 -9.31 0.82
C PHE A 249 -3.65 -8.39 0.12
N GLY A 250 -2.36 -8.56 0.37
CA GLY A 250 -1.33 -7.88 -0.41
C GLY A 250 -0.04 -8.70 -0.50
N PHE A 251 0.60 -8.60 -1.67
CA PHE A 251 1.91 -9.19 -1.93
C PHE A 251 2.95 -8.09 -2.12
N SER A 252 4.13 -8.22 -1.50
CA SER A 252 5.24 -7.26 -1.62
C SER A 252 4.79 -5.82 -1.25
N MET A 253 4.94 -4.82 -2.10
CA MET A 253 4.36 -3.48 -1.87
C MET A 253 2.88 -3.54 -1.48
N GLY A 254 2.12 -4.48 -2.06
CA GLY A 254 0.74 -4.72 -1.67
C GLY A 254 0.60 -5.19 -0.22
N ALA A 255 1.56 -5.94 0.32
CA ALA A 255 1.56 -6.33 1.73
C ALA A 255 1.77 -5.12 2.66
N HIS A 256 2.67 -4.20 2.29
CA HIS A 256 2.81 -2.92 2.98
C HIS A 256 1.48 -2.15 2.96
N ARG A 257 0.83 -2.03 1.81
CA ARG A 257 -0.49 -1.40 1.69
C ARG A 257 -1.55 -2.13 2.52
N CYS A 258 -1.52 -3.47 2.55
CA CYS A 258 -2.46 -4.30 3.30
C CYS A 258 -2.39 -4.05 4.80
N TRP A 259 -1.21 -4.10 5.42
CA TRP A 259 -1.12 -3.87 6.85
C TRP A 259 -1.36 -2.40 7.23
N MET A 260 -0.98 -1.43 6.37
CA MET A 260 -1.38 -0.03 6.53
C MET A 260 -2.90 0.13 6.48
N LEU A 261 -3.55 -0.46 5.48
CA LEU A 261 -5.00 -0.42 5.36
C LEU A 261 -5.68 -1.09 6.55
N ALA A 262 -5.21 -2.25 6.97
CA ALA A 262 -5.76 -2.95 8.13
C ALA A 262 -5.62 -2.14 9.42
N ALA A 263 -4.51 -1.42 9.60
CA ALA A 263 -4.27 -0.59 10.78
C ALA A 263 -5.24 0.61 10.87
N PHE A 264 -5.58 1.25 9.75
CA PHE A 264 -6.29 2.53 9.75
C PHE A 264 -7.69 2.48 9.13
N CYS A 265 -8.16 1.33 8.63
CA CYS A 265 -9.47 1.14 8.01
C CYS A 265 -10.33 0.14 8.79
N ASN A 266 -11.44 0.61 9.36
CA ASN A 266 -12.36 -0.22 10.15
C ASN A 266 -13.20 -1.18 9.31
N GLU A 267 -13.32 -0.93 8.02
CA GLU A 267 -14.01 -1.82 7.08
C GLU A 267 -13.30 -3.17 6.97
N ILE A 268 -11.96 -3.19 7.05
CA ILE A 268 -11.16 -4.42 6.99
C ILE A 268 -11.21 -5.14 8.33
N LYS A 269 -11.58 -6.42 8.31
CA LYS A 269 -11.77 -7.26 9.50
C LYS A 269 -10.59 -8.20 9.76
N CYS A 270 -9.89 -8.62 8.71
CA CYS A 270 -8.63 -9.36 8.80
C CYS A 270 -7.74 -9.01 7.62
N GLY A 271 -6.45 -9.32 7.71
CA GLY A 271 -5.51 -9.05 6.63
C GLY A 271 -4.45 -10.13 6.46
N VAL A 272 -3.98 -10.29 5.22
CA VAL A 272 -2.84 -11.14 4.88
C VAL A 272 -1.79 -10.32 4.17
N ALA A 273 -0.60 -10.24 4.76
CA ALA A 273 0.56 -9.52 4.26
C ALA A 273 1.67 -10.52 3.86
N LEU A 274 1.88 -10.68 2.55
CA LEU A 274 2.83 -11.62 1.98
C LEU A 274 4.11 -10.91 1.53
N SER A 275 5.25 -11.33 2.06
CA SER A 275 6.60 -10.93 1.62
C SER A 275 6.84 -9.41 1.63
N TRP A 276 6.40 -8.75 2.68
CA TRP A 276 6.84 -7.40 3.04
C TRP A 276 6.66 -7.16 4.54
N MET A 277 7.70 -7.45 5.29
CA MET A 277 7.91 -7.04 6.68
C MET A 277 9.42 -7.18 6.98
N THR A 278 10.00 -6.19 7.62
CA THR A 278 11.43 -6.16 7.95
C THR A 278 11.68 -5.15 9.07
N GLU A 279 12.89 -5.12 9.62
CA GLU A 279 13.34 -3.98 10.40
C GLU A 279 13.58 -2.77 9.52
N LEU A 280 13.27 -1.59 10.04
CA LEU A 280 13.58 -0.32 9.39
C LEU A 280 15.08 0.00 9.57
N ASP A 281 15.78 0.05 8.47
CA ASP A 281 17.14 0.60 8.44
C ASP A 281 17.05 2.13 8.31
N ARG A 282 17.38 2.85 9.39
CA ARG A 282 17.27 4.31 9.44
C ARG A 282 18.45 5.02 8.78
N GLU A 283 19.55 4.32 8.58
CA GLU A 283 20.78 4.86 7.97
C GLU A 283 20.81 4.61 6.46
N ALA A 284 19.98 3.67 5.97
CA ALA A 284 19.90 3.38 4.56
C ALA A 284 19.22 4.52 3.77
N GLU A 285 19.80 4.88 2.65
CA GLU A 285 19.14 5.76 1.70
C GLU A 285 17.89 5.08 1.11
N MET A 286 16.83 5.86 0.91
CA MET A 286 15.62 5.35 0.26
C MET A 286 15.93 4.93 -1.17
N SER A 287 15.62 3.68 -1.50
CA SER A 287 15.61 3.19 -2.88
C SER A 287 14.40 3.73 -3.66
N ALA A 288 14.43 3.65 -4.97
CA ALA A 288 13.31 4.07 -5.81
C ALA A 288 12.01 3.33 -5.45
N SER A 289 12.08 2.06 -5.04
CA SER A 289 10.92 1.29 -4.58
C SER A 289 10.35 1.74 -3.23
N ASP A 290 11.11 2.49 -2.43
CA ASP A 290 10.64 2.98 -1.13
C ASP A 290 9.75 4.22 -1.23
N TYR A 291 9.93 5.03 -2.28
CA TYR A 291 9.24 6.32 -2.40
C TYR A 291 7.71 6.20 -2.31
N SER A 292 7.14 5.18 -2.91
CA SER A 292 5.68 4.96 -2.87
C SER A 292 5.16 4.45 -1.52
N MET A 293 6.05 3.91 -0.66
CA MET A 293 5.70 3.32 0.64
C MET A 293 6.15 4.18 1.83
N ALA A 294 6.94 5.24 1.60
CA ALA A 294 7.52 6.03 2.67
C ALA A 294 6.51 7.01 3.28
N ILE A 295 6.27 6.86 4.58
CA ILE A 295 5.63 7.88 5.43
C ILE A 295 6.70 8.32 6.42
N MET A 296 7.49 9.32 6.04
CA MET A 296 8.66 9.73 6.82
C MET A 296 8.34 10.03 8.28
N PRO A 297 7.27 10.78 8.62
CA PRO A 297 6.93 11.01 10.03
C PRO A 297 6.69 9.73 10.83
N MET A 298 6.13 8.67 10.22
CA MET A 298 6.00 7.38 10.89
C MET A 298 7.36 6.67 11.05
N ARG A 299 8.20 6.71 10.01
CA ARG A 299 9.53 6.06 10.03
C ARG A 299 10.46 6.69 11.06
N GLU A 300 10.28 7.98 11.37
CA GLU A 300 11.03 8.67 12.44
C GLU A 300 10.61 8.19 13.83
N GLU A 301 9.34 7.86 14.03
CA GLU A 301 8.78 7.53 15.34
C GLU A 301 8.79 6.03 15.65
N MET A 302 8.72 5.16 14.64
CA MET A 302 8.52 3.73 14.83
C MET A 302 9.22 2.89 13.76
N ASP A 303 9.51 1.64 14.11
CA ASP A 303 9.90 0.60 13.19
C ASP A 303 8.68 -0.04 12.52
N PHE A 304 8.89 -0.77 11.43
CA PHE A 304 7.78 -1.43 10.71
C PHE A 304 7.02 -2.44 11.57
N GLY A 305 7.71 -3.22 12.42
CA GLY A 305 7.05 -4.15 13.35
C GLY A 305 6.17 -3.46 14.39
N ASP A 306 6.42 -2.18 14.68
CA ASP A 306 5.60 -1.41 15.64
C ASP A 306 4.21 -1.06 15.11
N ILE A 307 3.92 -1.32 13.81
CA ILE A 307 2.57 -1.19 13.27
C ILE A 307 1.56 -2.05 14.04
N GLY A 308 2.04 -3.10 14.72
CA GLY A 308 1.24 -3.94 15.59
C GLY A 308 0.41 -3.17 16.61
N LYS A 309 0.89 -2.01 17.08
CA LYS A 309 0.14 -1.15 18.02
C LYS A 309 -1.17 -0.60 17.45
N TYR A 310 -1.26 -0.46 16.11
CA TYR A 310 -2.46 0.00 15.40
C TYR A 310 -3.29 -1.18 14.85
N LEU A 311 -2.66 -2.33 14.63
CA LEU A 311 -3.31 -3.53 14.11
C LEU A 311 -4.07 -4.28 15.20
N ALA A 312 -3.47 -4.48 16.38
CA ALA A 312 -4.07 -5.28 17.45
C ALA A 312 -5.40 -4.67 17.94
N PRO A 313 -6.45 -5.45 18.14
CA PRO A 313 -6.56 -6.92 18.09
C PRO A 313 -7.08 -7.49 16.74
N LYS A 314 -6.91 -6.79 15.62
CA LYS A 314 -7.41 -7.25 14.31
C LYS A 314 -6.63 -8.50 13.88
N PRO A 315 -7.30 -9.58 13.42
CA PRO A 315 -6.62 -10.77 12.92
C PRO A 315 -5.72 -10.47 11.73
N MET A 316 -4.46 -10.89 11.81
CA MET A 316 -3.46 -10.69 10.76
C MET A 316 -2.63 -11.96 10.54
N LEU A 317 -2.37 -12.27 9.27
CA LEU A 317 -1.39 -13.27 8.86
C LEU A 317 -0.25 -12.56 8.10
N PHE A 318 0.97 -12.75 8.57
CA PHE A 318 2.18 -12.33 7.88
C PHE A 318 2.94 -13.57 7.38
N LEU A 319 3.27 -13.58 6.09
CA LEU A 319 3.99 -14.66 5.42
C LEU A 319 5.27 -14.13 4.78
N SER A 320 6.37 -14.84 4.91
CA SER A 320 7.64 -14.50 4.25
C SER A 320 8.36 -15.75 3.78
N GLY A 321 9.06 -15.66 2.64
CA GLY A 321 9.87 -16.77 2.14
C GLY A 321 11.18 -16.92 2.92
N THR A 322 11.60 -18.17 3.18
CA THR A 322 12.85 -18.46 3.89
C THR A 322 14.10 -18.01 3.14
N THR A 323 14.01 -17.86 1.82
CA THR A 323 15.10 -17.44 0.92
C THR A 323 14.78 -16.17 0.14
N ASP A 324 13.89 -15.33 0.68
CA ASP A 324 13.55 -14.04 0.07
C ASP A 324 14.75 -13.08 0.12
N HIS A 325 15.31 -12.77 -1.06
CA HIS A 325 16.49 -11.93 -1.19
C HIS A 325 16.23 -10.44 -0.95
N LEU A 326 14.96 -10.01 -0.99
CA LEU A 326 14.56 -8.62 -0.71
C LEU A 326 14.35 -8.38 0.78
N PHE A 327 13.94 -9.41 1.51
CA PHE A 327 13.63 -9.36 2.93
C PHE A 327 14.40 -10.44 3.69
N PRO A 328 15.67 -10.17 4.11
CA PRO A 328 16.49 -11.14 4.83
C PRO A 328 15.78 -11.70 6.07
N LYS A 329 15.79 -13.02 6.20
CA LYS A 329 15.02 -13.77 7.21
C LYS A 329 15.25 -13.24 8.62
N ASP A 330 16.49 -12.96 9.00
CA ASP A 330 16.84 -12.46 10.33
C ASP A 330 16.22 -11.08 10.63
N LYS A 331 16.13 -10.18 9.64
CA LYS A 331 15.43 -8.88 9.79
C LYS A 331 13.93 -9.07 9.89
N VAL A 332 13.37 -10.03 9.15
CA VAL A 332 11.94 -10.38 9.23
C VAL A 332 11.60 -10.97 10.60
N GLU A 333 12.41 -11.87 11.14
CA GLU A 333 12.23 -12.48 12.46
C GLU A 333 12.15 -11.40 13.55
N ARG A 334 13.08 -10.45 13.56
CA ARG A 334 13.05 -9.33 14.54
C ARG A 334 11.83 -8.44 14.40
N ALA A 335 11.37 -8.18 13.17
CA ALA A 335 10.14 -7.43 12.94
C ALA A 335 8.89 -8.22 13.40
N TYR A 336 8.88 -9.55 13.20
CA TYR A 336 7.81 -10.42 13.68
C TYR A 336 7.74 -10.47 15.21
N GLU A 337 8.87 -10.52 15.89
CA GLU A 337 8.92 -10.43 17.35
C GLU A 337 8.29 -9.12 17.86
N LYS A 338 8.59 -7.98 17.23
CA LYS A 338 7.98 -6.69 17.56
C LYS A 338 6.48 -6.71 17.34
N LEU A 339 6.02 -7.23 16.20
CA LEU A 339 4.58 -7.41 15.91
C LEU A 339 3.89 -8.24 16.99
N GLN A 340 4.42 -9.42 17.32
CA GLN A 340 3.86 -10.33 18.31
C GLN A 340 3.77 -9.70 19.69
N ASN A 341 4.73 -8.86 20.07
CA ASN A 341 4.73 -8.14 21.34
C ASN A 341 3.53 -7.19 21.48
N HIS A 342 3.08 -6.57 20.39
CA HIS A 342 1.87 -5.75 20.39
C HIS A 342 0.57 -6.59 20.52
N TYR A 343 0.62 -7.87 20.18
CA TYR A 343 -0.51 -8.82 20.29
C TYR A 343 -0.50 -9.66 21.57
N ILE A 344 0.32 -9.32 22.56
CA ILE A 344 0.49 -10.15 23.78
C ILE A 344 -0.83 -10.48 24.50
N LYS A 345 -1.83 -9.58 24.40
CA LYS A 345 -3.17 -9.77 25.00
C LYS A 345 -4.16 -10.50 24.08
N CYS A 346 -3.80 -10.79 22.85
CA CYS A 346 -4.64 -11.42 21.83
C CYS A 346 -3.78 -12.22 20.83
N LYS A 347 -2.92 -13.09 21.36
CA LYS A 347 -1.92 -13.83 20.58
C LYS A 347 -2.53 -14.71 19.48
N ASP A 348 -3.76 -15.16 19.68
CA ASP A 348 -4.56 -15.93 18.71
C ASP A 348 -4.94 -15.11 17.46
N LYS A 349 -4.78 -13.80 17.49
CA LYS A 349 -5.11 -12.89 16.39
C LYS A 349 -3.94 -12.57 15.45
N ILE A 350 -2.73 -13.01 15.77
CA ILE A 350 -1.55 -12.80 14.93
C ILE A 350 -0.91 -14.12 14.53
N GLN A 351 -0.67 -14.31 13.27
CA GLN A 351 0.12 -15.41 12.74
C GLN A 351 1.28 -14.85 11.93
N THR A 352 2.49 -15.32 12.19
CA THR A 352 3.71 -14.97 11.47
C THR A 352 4.38 -16.27 11.04
N LEU A 353 4.41 -16.52 9.74
CA LEU A 353 4.85 -17.79 9.19
C LEU A 353 5.96 -17.58 8.14
N PHE A 354 6.86 -18.55 8.05
CA PHE A 354 7.77 -18.67 6.94
C PHE A 354 7.36 -19.85 6.07
N PHE A 355 7.42 -19.67 4.76
CA PHE A 355 7.27 -20.75 3.79
C PHE A 355 8.60 -21.00 3.07
N GLU A 356 8.81 -22.22 2.61
CA GLU A 356 9.99 -22.56 1.82
C GLU A 356 9.93 -21.90 0.45
N GLY A 357 10.90 -21.03 0.16
CA GLY A 357 10.98 -20.30 -1.11
C GLY A 357 11.41 -18.84 -0.96
N GLY A 358 11.42 -18.15 -2.09
CA GLY A 358 11.82 -16.75 -2.20
C GLY A 358 10.63 -15.78 -2.23
N HIS A 359 10.81 -14.67 -2.96
CA HIS A 359 9.79 -13.62 -3.14
C HIS A 359 8.70 -14.05 -4.13
N HIS A 360 7.72 -14.85 -3.68
CA HIS A 360 6.81 -15.58 -4.54
C HIS A 360 5.46 -15.86 -3.84
N CYS A 361 4.37 -15.86 -4.61
CA CYS A 361 3.02 -16.18 -4.17
C CYS A 361 2.52 -17.45 -4.89
N GLY A 362 3.25 -18.57 -4.70
CA GLY A 362 2.93 -19.81 -5.37
C GLY A 362 1.69 -20.52 -4.83
N LYS A 363 1.32 -21.62 -5.46
CA LYS A 363 0.09 -22.38 -5.20
C LYS A 363 -0.12 -22.75 -3.73
N GLU A 364 0.93 -23.22 -3.04
CA GLU A 364 0.84 -23.62 -1.63
C GLU A 364 0.58 -22.41 -0.71
N VAL A 365 1.25 -21.27 -1.01
CA VAL A 365 1.04 -20.01 -0.30
C VAL A 365 -0.39 -19.50 -0.52
N GLN A 366 -0.91 -19.58 -1.76
CA GLN A 366 -2.29 -19.20 -2.08
C GLN A 366 -3.30 -20.07 -1.32
N SER A 367 -3.05 -21.39 -1.17
CA SER A 367 -3.88 -22.29 -0.36
C SER A 367 -3.92 -21.84 1.11
N THR A 368 -2.75 -21.61 1.71
CA THR A 368 -2.64 -21.12 3.10
C THR A 368 -3.39 -19.81 3.31
N ILE A 369 -3.32 -18.88 2.35
CA ILE A 369 -4.03 -17.61 2.40
C ILE A 369 -5.54 -17.82 2.32
N THR A 370 -5.99 -18.71 1.42
CA THR A 370 -7.41 -19.04 1.24
C THR A 370 -7.97 -19.67 2.50
N GLU A 371 -7.28 -20.63 3.10
CA GLU A 371 -7.66 -21.25 4.37
C GLU A 371 -7.75 -20.24 5.51
N TYR A 372 -6.81 -19.29 5.58
CA TYR A 372 -6.86 -18.22 6.55
C TYR A 372 -8.12 -17.35 6.39
N PHE A 373 -8.46 -16.96 5.17
CA PHE A 373 -9.68 -16.21 4.91
C PHE A 373 -10.94 -17.03 5.20
N ASP A 374 -10.96 -18.32 4.86
CA ASP A 374 -12.08 -19.21 5.17
C ASP A 374 -12.36 -19.27 6.68
N GLY A 375 -11.30 -19.35 7.48
CA GLY A 375 -11.43 -19.37 8.95
C GLY A 375 -11.85 -18.03 9.59
N HIS A 376 -11.69 -16.90 8.90
CA HIS A 376 -11.99 -15.58 9.46
C HIS A 376 -13.17 -14.87 8.81
N LEU A 377 -13.53 -15.23 7.57
CA LEU A 377 -14.55 -14.53 6.78
C LEU A 377 -15.74 -15.42 6.39
N LYS A 378 -15.63 -16.75 6.40
CA LYS A 378 -16.78 -17.68 6.21
C LYS A 378 -17.34 -18.12 7.53
#